data_bfbf1de1568e0809a920133da18492e8
#
_entry.id   bfbf1de1568e0809a920133da18492e8
#
_cell.length_a   1.000
_cell.length_b   1.000
_cell.length_c   1.000
_cell.angle_alpha   90.00
_cell.angle_beta   90.00
_cell.angle_gamma   90.00
#
_symmetry.space_group_name_H-M   'P 1'
#
loop_
_entity.id
_entity.type
_entity.pdbx_description
1 polymer ?
#
loop_
_entity_poly.entity_id
_entity_poly.type
_entity_poly.pdbx_seq_one_letter_code
_entity_poly.pdbx_strand_id
1 'polypeptide(L)'
;MLYTSRYRSHHDAAQTLKKKFTMEISAEDYLEKKLLEKPQKPLVLYLHVPFCNKICSFCPFHRPDKLKRRFYHEYLIEEIRAIRHFPFLQGEVGAINFGGGTPTALLPEQMNLVLKELRNSFCIREDAEISLESSATELSDAMLEVLVENGVNRLSIGIQTFQDEVRKQFGRRGSGEFAASRVKRAMEYGITNTNIDLLYRYPNQTDE
;
A
#
# COMPACT_ATOMS: atom_id res chain seq x y z
N MET A 1 5.87 -2.71 -31.48
CA MET A 1 4.75 -1.75 -31.66
C MET A 1 5.08 -0.52 -30.82
N LEU A 2 5.42 0.60 -31.44
CA LEU A 2 5.71 1.85 -30.74
C LEU A 2 4.39 2.47 -30.29
N TYR A 3 4.27 2.77 -28.99
CA TYR A 3 3.11 3.49 -28.45
C TYR A 3 3.12 4.92 -29.01
N THR A 4 2.17 5.23 -29.84
CA THR A 4 2.06 6.53 -30.52
C THR A 4 1.30 7.60 -29.72
N SER A 5 0.71 7.23 -28.58
CA SER A 5 0.02 8.17 -27.70
C SER A 5 0.25 7.86 -26.22
N ARG A 6 0.40 8.92 -25.41
CA ARG A 6 0.41 8.81 -23.94
C ARG A 6 -1.00 9.08 -23.41
N TYR A 7 -1.48 8.24 -22.52
CA TYR A 7 -2.71 8.54 -21.77
C TYR A 7 -2.47 9.72 -20.83
N ARG A 8 -3.41 10.65 -20.79
CA ARG A 8 -3.33 11.84 -19.92
C ARG A 8 -3.64 11.50 -18.46
N SER A 9 -4.39 10.42 -18.24
CA SER A 9 -4.77 9.96 -16.90
C SER A 9 -5.07 8.47 -16.90
N HIS A 10 -5.12 7.86 -15.70
CA HIS A 10 -5.61 6.49 -15.53
C HIS A 10 -7.05 6.32 -16.00
N HIS A 11 -7.87 7.39 -15.90
CA HIS A 11 -9.25 7.38 -16.38
C HIS A 11 -9.32 7.22 -17.90
N ASP A 12 -8.48 7.92 -18.65
CA ASP A 12 -8.41 7.82 -20.13
C ASP A 12 -7.96 6.42 -20.55
N ALA A 13 -6.99 5.83 -19.83
CA ALA A 13 -6.54 4.46 -20.06
C ALA A 13 -7.69 3.46 -19.81
N ALA A 14 -8.39 3.61 -18.71
CA ALA A 14 -9.53 2.74 -18.35
C ALA A 14 -10.68 2.86 -19.36
N GLN A 15 -11.00 4.07 -19.84
CA GLN A 15 -12.01 4.30 -20.88
C GLN A 15 -11.64 3.66 -22.22
N THR A 16 -10.36 3.72 -22.59
CA THR A 16 -9.86 3.09 -23.81
C THR A 16 -9.90 1.56 -23.72
N LEU A 17 -9.59 1.01 -22.56
CA LEU A 17 -9.72 -0.43 -22.29
C LEU A 17 -11.19 -0.87 -22.33
N LYS A 18 -12.11 -0.13 -21.72
CA LYS A 18 -13.56 -0.41 -21.80
C LYS A 18 -14.09 -0.48 -23.23
N LYS A 19 -13.56 0.33 -24.15
CA LYS A 19 -13.94 0.29 -25.57
C LYS A 19 -13.41 -0.94 -26.30
N LYS A 20 -12.32 -1.55 -25.82
CA LYS A 20 -11.68 -2.71 -26.45
C LYS A 20 -12.13 -4.06 -25.88
N PHE A 21 -12.63 -4.07 -24.67
CA PHE A 21 -13.05 -5.27 -23.96
C PHE A 21 -14.54 -5.13 -23.59
N THR A 22 -15.40 -5.78 -24.37
CA THR A 22 -16.78 -5.99 -23.97
C THR A 22 -16.83 -7.24 -23.11
N MET A 23 -17.25 -7.11 -21.85
CA MET A 23 -17.54 -8.26 -21.02
C MET A 23 -18.99 -8.71 -21.28
N GLU A 24 -19.18 -9.98 -21.51
CA GLU A 24 -20.52 -10.58 -21.69
C GLU A 24 -21.28 -10.75 -20.38
N ILE A 25 -20.58 -10.58 -19.24
CA ILE A 25 -21.15 -10.72 -17.88
C ILE A 25 -20.87 -9.46 -17.06
N SER A 26 -21.70 -9.20 -16.05
CA SER A 26 -21.45 -8.10 -15.10
C SER A 26 -20.18 -8.33 -14.28
N ALA A 27 -19.61 -7.27 -13.70
CA ALA A 27 -18.46 -7.41 -12.82
C ALA A 27 -18.81 -8.23 -11.56
N GLU A 28 -20.04 -8.06 -11.04
CA GLU A 28 -20.55 -8.78 -9.89
C GLU A 28 -20.65 -10.29 -10.18
N ASP A 29 -21.32 -10.67 -11.27
CA ASP A 29 -21.46 -12.09 -11.67
C ASP A 29 -20.10 -12.74 -11.91
N TYR A 30 -19.14 -11.99 -12.50
CA TYR A 30 -17.78 -12.46 -12.70
C TYR A 30 -17.07 -12.73 -11.37
N LEU A 31 -17.17 -11.80 -10.42
CA LEU A 31 -16.53 -11.93 -9.11
C LEU A 31 -17.16 -13.09 -8.31
N GLU A 32 -18.49 -13.21 -8.28
CA GLU A 32 -19.18 -14.31 -7.62
C GLU A 32 -18.71 -15.66 -8.17
N LYS A 33 -18.67 -15.80 -9.50
CA LYS A 33 -18.17 -17.02 -10.14
C LYS A 33 -16.71 -17.29 -9.77
N LYS A 34 -15.84 -16.26 -9.77
CA LYS A 34 -14.42 -16.40 -9.45
C LYS A 34 -14.20 -16.81 -8.00
N LEU A 35 -14.94 -16.25 -7.07
CA LEU A 35 -14.83 -16.60 -5.65
C LEU A 35 -15.18 -18.06 -5.34
N LEU A 36 -15.98 -18.71 -6.18
CA LEU A 36 -16.33 -20.13 -6.08
C LEU A 36 -15.31 -21.07 -6.72
N GLU A 37 -14.38 -20.56 -7.54
CA GLU A 37 -13.32 -21.35 -8.16
C GLU A 37 -12.16 -21.59 -7.18
N LYS A 38 -11.43 -22.70 -7.32
CA LYS A 38 -10.16 -22.88 -6.62
C LYS A 38 -9.04 -22.13 -7.37
N PRO A 39 -8.14 -21.44 -6.68
CA PRO A 39 -7.05 -20.73 -7.33
C PRO A 39 -6.06 -21.71 -7.97
N GLN A 40 -5.58 -21.36 -9.16
CA GLN A 40 -4.58 -22.14 -9.92
C GLN A 40 -3.13 -21.74 -9.59
N LYS A 41 -2.95 -20.59 -8.92
CA LYS A 41 -1.66 -19.99 -8.57
C LYS A 41 -1.76 -19.37 -7.19
N PRO A 42 -0.61 -19.12 -6.51
CA PRO A 42 -0.62 -18.37 -5.26
C PRO A 42 -1.32 -17.02 -5.41
N LEU A 43 -2.06 -16.64 -4.38
CA LEU A 43 -2.83 -15.41 -4.33
C LEU A 43 -1.94 -14.22 -3.98
N VAL A 44 -2.38 -13.06 -4.43
CA VAL A 44 -1.89 -11.76 -3.96
C VAL A 44 -3.05 -11.06 -3.27
N LEU A 45 -2.86 -10.68 -2.01
CA LEU A 45 -3.84 -9.89 -1.27
C LEU A 45 -3.42 -8.43 -1.29
N TYR A 46 -4.36 -7.54 -1.63
CA TYR A 46 -4.15 -6.10 -1.55
C TYR A 46 -5.09 -5.49 -0.52
N LEU A 47 -4.52 -4.79 0.47
CA LEU A 47 -5.28 -4.05 1.47
C LEU A 47 -5.12 -2.55 1.22
N HIS A 48 -6.25 -1.88 1.04
CA HIS A 48 -6.26 -0.45 0.78
C HIS A 48 -6.47 0.34 2.06
N VAL A 49 -5.54 1.25 2.39
CA VAL A 49 -5.66 2.17 3.53
C VAL A 49 -5.64 3.61 3.02
N PRO A 50 -6.82 4.23 2.80
CA PRO A 50 -6.94 5.51 2.08
C PRO A 50 -6.59 6.74 2.92
N PHE A 51 -5.90 6.59 4.04
CA PHE A 51 -5.63 7.68 4.97
C PHE A 51 -4.18 8.13 4.94
N CYS A 52 -3.99 9.44 5.11
CA CYS A 52 -2.69 10.06 5.38
C CYS A 52 -2.82 11.01 6.57
N ASN A 53 -1.80 11.07 7.42
CA ASN A 53 -1.76 12.07 8.50
C ASN A 53 -1.57 13.50 7.96
N LYS A 54 -0.82 13.63 6.87
CA LYS A 54 -0.65 14.89 6.15
C LYS A 54 -0.74 14.66 4.65
N ILE A 55 -1.26 15.67 3.98
CA ILE A 55 -1.50 15.70 2.55
C ILE A 55 -0.29 16.33 1.85
N CYS A 56 0.25 15.65 0.86
CA CYS A 56 1.26 16.18 -0.04
C CYS A 56 0.63 17.07 -1.11
N SER A 57 1.28 18.18 -1.46
CA SER A 57 0.75 19.17 -2.43
C SER A 57 0.54 18.61 -3.84
N PHE A 58 1.26 17.56 -4.20
CA PHE A 58 1.24 16.92 -5.52
C PHE A 58 0.29 15.71 -5.61
N CYS A 59 -0.31 15.27 -4.48
CA CYS A 59 -1.08 14.03 -4.45
C CYS A 59 -2.52 14.21 -4.93
N PRO A 60 -2.96 13.52 -6.00
CA PRO A 60 -4.29 13.63 -6.56
C PRO A 60 -5.33 12.71 -5.90
N PHE A 61 -4.93 11.85 -4.97
CA PHE A 61 -5.82 10.85 -4.40
C PHE A 61 -6.94 11.45 -3.56
N HIS A 62 -8.11 10.80 -3.64
CA HIS A 62 -9.25 11.14 -2.80
C HIS A 62 -8.91 10.88 -1.32
N ARG A 63 -9.43 11.75 -0.46
CA ARG A 63 -9.12 11.78 0.96
C ARG A 63 -10.39 11.61 1.78
N PRO A 64 -10.61 10.44 2.36
CA PRO A 64 -11.74 10.24 3.26
C PRO A 64 -11.57 11.04 4.55
N ASP A 65 -12.67 11.22 5.26
CA ASP A 65 -12.68 11.88 6.56
C ASP A 65 -11.74 11.17 7.54
N LYS A 66 -10.87 11.94 8.21
CA LYS A 66 -9.91 11.43 9.19
C LYS A 66 -10.58 10.74 10.39
N LEU A 67 -11.82 11.10 10.73
CA LEU A 67 -12.58 10.45 11.79
C LEU A 67 -12.83 8.98 11.49
N LYS A 68 -13.03 8.61 10.23
CA LYS A 68 -13.23 7.24 9.80
C LYS A 68 -12.00 6.35 10.01
N ARG A 69 -10.79 6.93 10.04
CA ARG A 69 -9.55 6.18 10.26
C ARG A 69 -9.54 5.48 11.61
N ARG A 70 -10.16 6.07 12.66
CA ARG A 70 -10.13 5.54 14.02
C ARG A 70 -10.59 4.09 14.10
N PHE A 71 -11.58 3.72 13.30
CA PHE A 71 -12.20 2.39 13.32
C PHE A 71 -11.91 1.58 12.04
N TYR A 72 -11.08 2.10 11.13
CA TYR A 72 -10.90 1.49 9.81
C TYR A 72 -10.29 0.09 9.88
N HIS A 73 -9.43 -0.18 10.84
CA HIS A 73 -8.89 -1.51 11.09
C HIS A 73 -9.97 -2.53 11.43
N GLU A 74 -11.05 -2.12 12.11
CA GLU A 74 -12.20 -2.99 12.42
C GLU A 74 -12.92 -3.41 11.12
N TYR A 75 -13.15 -2.45 10.21
CA TYR A 75 -13.75 -2.75 8.90
C TYR A 75 -12.88 -3.68 8.06
N LEU A 76 -11.55 -3.48 8.06
CA LEU A 76 -10.64 -4.41 7.37
C LEU A 76 -10.73 -5.82 7.94
N ILE A 77 -10.78 -5.94 9.26
CA ILE A 77 -10.91 -7.23 9.95
C ILE A 77 -12.25 -7.89 9.64
N GLU A 78 -13.34 -7.13 9.66
CA GLU A 78 -14.67 -7.62 9.30
C GLU A 78 -14.71 -8.10 7.84
N GLU A 79 -14.13 -7.35 6.91
CA GLU A 79 -14.05 -7.73 5.50
C GLU A 79 -13.22 -9.02 5.31
N ILE A 80 -12.04 -9.12 5.95
CA ILE A 80 -11.22 -10.33 5.94
C ILE A 80 -12.02 -11.54 6.41
N ARG A 81 -12.76 -11.42 7.53
CA ARG A 81 -13.59 -12.49 8.08
C ARG A 81 -14.77 -12.84 7.19
N ALA A 82 -15.35 -11.85 6.52
CA ALA A 82 -16.48 -12.05 5.62
C ALA A 82 -16.09 -12.83 4.36
N ILE A 83 -14.86 -12.64 3.85
CA ILE A 83 -14.44 -13.24 2.57
C ILE A 83 -13.60 -14.52 2.71
N ARG A 84 -12.97 -14.77 3.86
CA ARG A 84 -11.98 -15.84 4.05
C ARG A 84 -12.46 -17.25 3.70
N HIS A 85 -13.76 -17.51 3.72
CA HIS A 85 -14.31 -18.85 3.43
C HIS A 85 -14.67 -19.09 1.98
N PHE A 86 -14.50 -18.13 1.11
CA PHE A 86 -14.66 -18.38 -0.32
C PHE A 86 -13.59 -19.35 -0.83
N PRO A 87 -13.98 -20.36 -1.65
CA PRO A 87 -13.05 -21.37 -2.17
C PRO A 87 -11.79 -20.78 -2.84
N PHE A 88 -11.93 -19.66 -3.54
CA PHE A 88 -10.82 -18.96 -4.16
C PHE A 88 -9.78 -18.50 -3.14
N LEU A 89 -10.21 -18.04 -1.96
CA LEU A 89 -9.35 -17.50 -0.91
C LEU A 89 -8.78 -18.57 0.03
N GLN A 90 -9.12 -19.84 -0.18
CA GLN A 90 -8.54 -20.99 0.52
C GLN A 90 -7.20 -21.45 -0.09
N GLY A 91 -6.71 -20.78 -1.14
CA GLY A 91 -5.40 -21.04 -1.73
C GLY A 91 -4.26 -20.43 -0.93
N GLU A 92 -3.04 -20.82 -1.30
CA GLU A 92 -1.83 -20.24 -0.71
C GLU A 92 -1.68 -18.78 -1.10
N VAL A 93 -1.34 -17.93 -0.15
CA VAL A 93 -1.03 -16.51 -0.37
C VAL A 93 0.48 -16.36 -0.55
N GLY A 94 0.90 -15.94 -1.74
CA GLY A 94 2.30 -15.71 -2.09
C GLY A 94 2.77 -14.27 -1.87
N ALA A 95 1.83 -13.31 -1.79
CA ALA A 95 2.17 -11.94 -1.45
C ALA A 95 1.00 -11.19 -0.79
N ILE A 96 1.34 -10.24 0.07
CA ILE A 96 0.40 -9.27 0.67
C ILE A 96 0.97 -7.87 0.45
N ASN A 97 0.13 -6.96 -0.03
CA ASN A 97 0.52 -5.56 -0.21
C ASN A 97 -0.49 -4.64 0.47
N PHE A 98 0.01 -3.74 1.31
CA PHE A 98 -0.76 -2.63 1.88
C PHE A 98 -0.40 -1.35 1.15
N GLY A 99 -1.39 -0.72 0.53
CA GLY A 99 -1.19 0.50 -0.24
C GLY A 99 -2.30 1.53 -0.05
N GLY A 100 -2.27 2.57 -0.85
CA GLY A 100 -3.30 3.60 -0.89
C GLY A 100 -2.81 4.98 -0.51
N GLY A 101 -3.20 5.48 0.66
CA GLY A 101 -2.72 6.73 1.21
C GLY A 101 -1.38 6.55 1.91
N THR A 102 -1.44 6.08 3.14
CA THR A 102 -0.27 5.68 3.95
C THR A 102 -0.73 4.62 4.94
N PRO A 103 -0.53 3.33 4.68
CA PRO A 103 -0.96 2.25 5.56
C PRO A 103 -0.50 2.41 7.01
N THR A 104 0.72 2.86 7.23
CA THR A 104 1.29 3.15 8.55
C THR A 104 0.72 4.40 9.23
N ALA A 105 -0.30 5.05 8.64
CA ALA A 105 -1.13 6.03 9.35
C ALA A 105 -2.10 5.38 10.34
N LEU A 106 -2.33 4.07 10.27
CA LEU A 106 -2.93 3.30 11.36
C LEU A 106 -2.00 3.32 12.57
N LEU A 107 -2.56 3.19 13.76
CA LEU A 107 -1.76 3.02 14.99
C LEU A 107 -1.05 1.65 14.97
N PRO A 108 0.10 1.50 15.65
CA PRO A 108 0.80 0.21 15.72
C PRO A 108 -0.10 -0.93 16.19
N GLU A 109 -0.92 -0.72 17.20
CA GLU A 109 -1.85 -1.71 17.74
C GLU A 109 -2.92 -2.12 16.70
N GLN A 110 -3.41 -1.15 15.92
CA GLN A 110 -4.39 -1.38 14.86
C GLN A 110 -3.78 -2.21 13.71
N MET A 111 -2.56 -1.85 13.30
CA MET A 111 -1.81 -2.59 12.29
C MET A 111 -1.54 -4.03 12.74
N ASN A 112 -1.14 -4.22 14.00
CA ASN A 112 -0.93 -5.54 14.59
C ASN A 112 -2.18 -6.42 14.54
N LEU A 113 -3.36 -5.86 14.86
CA LEU A 113 -4.62 -6.59 14.79
C LEU A 113 -4.95 -7.05 13.36
N VAL A 114 -4.77 -6.17 12.37
CA VAL A 114 -5.02 -6.51 10.96
C VAL A 114 -4.06 -7.59 10.47
N LEU A 115 -2.75 -7.46 10.75
CA LEU A 115 -1.74 -8.43 10.33
C LEU A 115 -1.97 -9.80 10.97
N LYS A 116 -2.35 -9.84 12.26
CA LYS A 116 -2.72 -11.08 12.94
C LYS A 116 -3.98 -11.72 12.35
N GLU A 117 -5.00 -10.92 12.01
CA GLU A 117 -6.20 -11.45 11.39
C GLU A 117 -5.91 -12.07 10.01
N LEU A 118 -5.03 -11.46 9.22
CA LEU A 118 -4.59 -12.04 7.94
C LEU A 118 -3.96 -13.42 8.13
N ARG A 119 -3.05 -13.55 9.10
CA ARG A 119 -2.40 -14.84 9.41
C ARG A 119 -3.37 -15.89 9.92
N ASN A 120 -4.39 -15.48 10.67
CA ASN A 120 -5.41 -16.38 11.17
C ASN A 120 -6.43 -16.80 10.10
N SER A 121 -6.57 -16.01 9.03
CA SER A 121 -7.62 -16.18 8.03
C SER A 121 -7.14 -16.84 6.74
N PHE A 122 -5.84 -16.72 6.40
CA PHE A 122 -5.29 -17.17 5.12
C PHE A 122 -4.07 -18.04 5.29
N CYS A 123 -3.87 -18.97 4.34
CA CYS A 123 -2.66 -19.79 4.25
C CYS A 123 -1.53 -18.97 3.61
N ILE A 124 -0.82 -18.19 4.43
CA ILE A 124 0.30 -17.36 3.97
C ILE A 124 1.56 -18.23 3.91
N ARG A 125 2.20 -18.27 2.75
CA ARG A 125 3.45 -19.01 2.54
C ARG A 125 4.57 -18.45 3.43
N GLU A 126 5.52 -19.28 3.81
CA GLU A 126 6.69 -18.85 4.60
C GLU A 126 7.57 -17.85 3.82
N ASP A 127 7.67 -18.01 2.50
CA ASP A 127 8.43 -17.13 1.59
C ASP A 127 7.58 -15.98 1.01
N ALA A 128 6.37 -15.75 1.51
CA ALA A 128 5.50 -14.68 1.01
C ALA A 128 6.12 -13.30 1.19
N GLU A 129 6.02 -12.46 0.15
CA GLU A 129 6.34 -11.04 0.29
C GLU A 129 5.19 -10.33 1.00
N ILE A 130 5.47 -9.73 2.17
CA ILE A 130 4.53 -8.86 2.88
C ILE A 130 5.08 -7.45 2.82
N SER A 131 4.45 -6.62 2.00
CA SER A 131 4.91 -5.27 1.67
C SER A 131 3.93 -4.19 2.13
N LEU A 132 4.46 -3.04 2.56
CA LEU A 132 3.68 -1.87 2.92
C LEU A 132 4.24 -0.60 2.27
N GLU A 133 3.32 0.28 1.84
CA GLU A 133 3.64 1.67 1.55
C GLU A 133 3.65 2.49 2.85
N SER A 134 4.60 3.42 2.96
CA SER A 134 4.76 4.23 4.15
C SER A 134 5.31 5.63 3.84
N SER A 135 5.39 6.46 4.86
CA SER A 135 6.15 7.70 4.84
C SER A 135 7.09 7.74 6.04
N ALA A 136 8.20 8.45 5.94
CA ALA A 136 9.22 8.48 7.00
C ALA A 136 8.63 8.86 8.39
N THR A 137 7.66 9.77 8.43
CA THR A 137 7.05 10.25 9.69
C THR A 137 6.10 9.26 10.36
N GLU A 138 5.67 8.24 9.64
CA GLU A 138 4.75 7.23 10.14
C GLU A 138 5.45 5.92 10.54
N LEU A 139 6.78 5.86 10.35
CA LEU A 139 7.60 4.74 10.75
C LEU A 139 8.20 4.97 12.16
N SER A 140 7.38 4.97 13.20
CA SER A 140 7.87 4.95 14.58
C SER A 140 8.55 3.61 14.90
N ASP A 141 9.36 3.57 15.96
CA ASP A 141 9.97 2.31 16.38
C ASP A 141 8.92 1.27 16.77
N ALA A 142 7.87 1.67 17.48
CA ALA A 142 6.72 0.80 17.78
C ALA A 142 6.03 0.25 16.51
N MET A 143 5.92 1.06 15.44
CA MET A 143 5.40 0.57 14.18
C MET A 143 6.36 -0.45 13.55
N LEU A 144 7.66 -0.16 13.52
CA LEU A 144 8.66 -1.09 12.97
C LEU A 144 8.69 -2.43 13.71
N GLU A 145 8.60 -2.42 15.04
CA GLU A 145 8.46 -3.63 15.86
C GLU A 145 7.27 -4.47 15.42
N VAL A 146 6.09 -3.87 15.35
CA VAL A 146 4.86 -4.55 14.91
C VAL A 146 5.01 -5.12 13.49
N LEU A 147 5.60 -4.38 12.56
CA LEU A 147 5.78 -4.84 11.20
C LEU A 147 6.68 -6.08 11.14
N VAL A 148 7.83 -6.03 11.83
CA VAL A 148 8.80 -7.15 11.86
C VAL A 148 8.23 -8.37 12.57
N GLU A 149 7.61 -8.20 13.73
CA GLU A 149 6.98 -9.29 14.48
C GLU A 149 5.90 -10.03 13.68
N ASN A 150 5.23 -9.33 12.76
CA ASN A 150 4.24 -9.91 11.89
C ASN A 150 4.78 -10.31 10.51
N GLY A 151 6.12 -10.33 10.34
CA GLY A 151 6.79 -10.85 9.15
C GLY A 151 6.70 -9.96 7.92
N VAL A 152 6.49 -8.65 8.12
CA VAL A 152 6.65 -7.68 7.02
C VAL A 152 8.11 -7.66 6.62
N ASN A 153 8.39 -7.89 5.34
CA ASN A 153 9.74 -8.05 4.81
C ASN A 153 10.10 -7.05 3.71
N ARG A 154 9.15 -6.18 3.33
CA ARG A 154 9.39 -5.11 2.36
C ARG A 154 8.67 -3.82 2.75
N LEU A 155 9.35 -2.67 2.56
CA LEU A 155 8.75 -1.34 2.67
C LEU A 155 8.98 -0.52 1.39
N SER A 156 7.96 0.25 0.98
CA SER A 156 8.10 1.34 0.03
C SER A 156 7.87 2.66 0.77
N ILE A 157 8.91 3.49 0.88
CA ILE A 157 8.87 4.70 1.69
C ILE A 157 8.86 5.92 0.79
N GLY A 158 7.74 6.63 0.77
CA GLY A 158 7.63 7.89 0.07
C GLY A 158 8.51 8.97 0.71
N ILE A 159 9.72 9.15 0.21
CA ILE A 159 10.66 10.20 0.64
C ILE A 159 10.45 11.47 -0.18
N GLN A 160 10.34 11.33 -1.47
CA GLN A 160 10.17 12.33 -2.53
C GLN A 160 11.43 13.14 -2.79
N THR A 161 12.06 13.66 -1.76
CA THR A 161 13.33 14.41 -1.80
C THR A 161 13.94 14.47 -0.40
N PHE A 162 15.27 14.61 -0.32
CA PHE A 162 16.00 14.87 0.91
C PHE A 162 16.27 16.37 1.13
N GLN A 163 15.99 17.24 0.15
CA GLN A 163 16.19 18.68 0.25
C GLN A 163 15.09 19.33 1.10
N ASP A 164 15.42 19.92 2.23
CA ASP A 164 14.47 20.42 3.22
C ASP A 164 13.49 21.47 2.68
N GLU A 165 13.98 22.39 1.85
CA GLU A 165 13.15 23.44 1.26
C GLU A 165 12.09 22.84 0.31
N VAL A 166 12.47 21.84 -0.48
CA VAL A 166 11.54 21.14 -1.37
C VAL A 166 10.57 20.27 -0.58
N ARG A 167 11.04 19.65 0.51
CA ARG A 167 10.15 18.90 1.43
C ARG A 167 9.03 19.79 1.98
N LYS A 168 9.38 21.02 2.40
CA LYS A 168 8.40 22.03 2.86
C LYS A 168 7.38 22.37 1.77
N GLN A 169 7.84 22.63 0.53
CA GLN A 169 6.98 22.93 -0.61
C GLN A 169 6.02 21.77 -0.93
N PHE A 170 6.48 20.53 -0.82
CA PHE A 170 5.67 19.34 -1.03
C PHE A 170 4.76 19.01 0.17
N GLY A 171 4.83 19.79 1.24
CA GLY A 171 4.06 19.56 2.45
C GLY A 171 4.56 18.35 3.26
N ARG A 172 5.81 17.88 3.03
CA ARG A 172 6.42 16.77 3.78
C ARG A 172 6.85 17.22 5.16
N ARG A 173 6.68 16.35 6.16
CA ARG A 173 7.16 16.57 7.53
C ARG A 173 8.57 16.00 7.71
N GLY A 174 9.30 16.56 8.67
CA GLY A 174 10.66 16.16 9.00
C GLY A 174 11.68 16.62 7.95
N SER A 175 12.93 16.71 8.37
CA SER A 175 14.06 17.02 7.49
C SER A 175 14.42 15.84 6.58
N GLY A 176 15.27 16.09 5.59
CA GLY A 176 15.87 15.04 4.77
C GLY A 176 16.69 14.06 5.61
N GLU A 177 17.45 14.59 6.58
CA GLU A 177 18.22 13.78 7.53
C GLU A 177 17.31 12.88 8.38
N PHE A 178 16.22 13.42 8.91
CA PHE A 178 15.21 12.61 9.61
C PHE A 178 14.68 11.51 8.71
N ALA A 179 14.32 11.84 7.47
CA ALA A 179 13.80 10.85 6.52
C ALA A 179 14.82 9.71 6.25
N ALA A 180 16.11 10.08 6.04
CA ALA A 180 17.18 9.11 5.88
C ALA A 180 17.37 8.23 7.12
N SER A 181 17.31 8.83 8.33
CA SER A 181 17.42 8.08 9.59
C SER A 181 16.32 7.04 9.75
N ARG A 182 15.08 7.33 9.31
CA ARG A 182 13.96 6.36 9.39
C ARG A 182 14.12 5.20 8.40
N VAL A 183 14.68 5.45 7.21
CA VAL A 183 15.04 4.38 6.26
C VAL A 183 16.09 3.46 6.89
N LYS A 184 17.18 4.04 7.41
CA LYS A 184 18.22 3.27 8.11
C LYS A 184 17.64 2.47 9.28
N ARG A 185 16.77 3.10 10.07
CA ARG A 185 16.13 2.44 11.21
C ARG A 185 15.28 1.23 10.80
N ALA A 186 14.53 1.32 9.69
CA ALA A 186 13.79 0.17 9.16
C ALA A 186 14.73 -1.01 8.81
N MET A 187 15.87 -0.72 8.20
CA MET A 187 16.88 -1.74 7.89
C MET A 187 17.50 -2.35 9.17
N GLU A 188 17.76 -1.54 10.20
CA GLU A 188 18.26 -2.01 11.50
C GLU A 188 17.25 -2.94 12.21
N TYR A 189 15.96 -2.74 12.03
CA TYR A 189 14.91 -3.63 12.49
C TYR A 189 14.79 -4.94 11.67
N GLY A 190 15.54 -5.07 10.57
CA GLY A 190 15.58 -6.27 9.74
C GLY A 190 14.78 -6.21 8.45
N ILE A 191 14.12 -5.09 8.13
CA ILE A 191 13.43 -4.92 6.85
C ILE A 191 14.44 -4.44 5.81
N THR A 192 15.20 -5.38 5.25
CA THR A 192 16.30 -5.08 4.31
C THR A 192 15.82 -4.77 2.90
N ASN A 193 14.63 -5.23 2.50
CA ASN A 193 14.04 -4.91 1.21
C ASN A 193 13.24 -3.59 1.32
N THR A 194 13.96 -2.47 1.22
CA THR A 194 13.37 -1.14 1.36
C THR A 194 13.55 -0.32 0.08
N ASN A 195 12.44 0.08 -0.53
CA ASN A 195 12.38 1.02 -1.63
C ASN A 195 12.17 2.44 -1.10
N ILE A 196 12.71 3.42 -1.79
CA ILE A 196 12.40 4.84 -1.58
C ILE A 196 11.82 5.43 -2.86
N ASP A 197 10.72 6.15 -2.74
CA ASP A 197 10.12 6.85 -3.86
C ASP A 197 10.68 8.27 -3.91
N LEU A 198 11.21 8.67 -5.06
CA LEU A 198 11.77 9.98 -5.30
C LEU A 198 11.00 10.69 -6.43
N LEU A 199 10.76 11.97 -6.27
CA LEU A 199 10.29 12.87 -7.33
C LEU A 199 11.50 13.56 -7.97
N TYR A 200 11.45 13.69 -9.27
CA TYR A 200 12.47 14.39 -10.04
C TYR A 200 11.81 15.38 -11.02
N ARG A 201 12.62 16.33 -11.53
CA ARG A 201 12.17 17.39 -12.43
C ARG A 201 11.11 18.31 -11.82
N TYR A 202 11.23 18.60 -10.54
CA TYR A 202 10.46 19.68 -9.92
C TYR A 202 11.10 21.05 -10.19
N PRO A 203 10.32 22.15 -10.11
CA PRO A 203 10.86 23.49 -10.32
C PRO A 203 12.06 23.78 -9.43
N ASN A 204 13.13 24.33 -10.01
CA ASN A 204 14.40 24.66 -9.34
C ASN A 204 15.20 23.46 -8.81
N GLN A 205 14.94 22.26 -9.26
CA GLN A 205 15.82 21.14 -9.00
C GLN A 205 17.16 21.36 -9.71
N THR A 206 18.27 21.20 -8.98
CA THR A 206 19.64 21.17 -9.52
C THR A 206 20.07 19.73 -9.77
N ASP A 207 21.12 19.54 -10.55
CA ASP A 207 21.71 18.21 -10.82
C ASP A 207 22.66 17.75 -9.67
N GLU A 208 22.80 18.58 -8.62
CA GLU A 208 23.60 18.31 -7.43
C GLU A 208 22.78 17.67 -6.31
#